data_ae49d270bc743e871eff5af630e9fccd
#
_entry.id   ae49d270bc743e871eff5af630e9fccd
#
_cell.length_a   1.000
_cell.length_b   1.000
_cell.length_c   1.000
_cell.angle_alpha   90.00
_cell.angle_beta   90.00
_cell.angle_gamma   90.00
#
_symmetry.space_group_name_H-M   'P 1'
#
loop_
_entity.id
_entity.type
_entity.pdbx_description
1 polymer ?
#
loop_
_entity_poly.entity_id
_entity_poly.type
_entity_poly.pdbx_seq_one_letter_code
_entity_poly.pdbx_strand_id
1 'polypeptide(L)'
;MKIGIIGFGAIGFDVAKKLDKEIDKFNVIGVHSRTKNKIIDKTTSFNSPLRYLSLNEICKKCDVVIDCAPKETFKEIIQKCLYYKTKLITVSGAGILENQEIINKAKDHSPQIFLASGAILGLDGLRAV
;
A
#
# COMPACT_ATOMS: atom_id res chain seq x y z
N MET A 1 -11.52 2.87 7.74
CA MET A 1 -10.49 1.94 7.20
C MET A 1 -9.14 2.66 7.19
N LYS A 2 -8.17 2.08 7.86
CA LYS A 2 -6.82 2.63 7.94
C LYS A 2 -5.99 2.14 6.77
N ILE A 3 -5.42 3.04 6.01
CA ILE A 3 -4.70 2.74 4.78
C ILE A 3 -3.27 3.24 4.88
N GLY A 4 -2.34 2.41 4.41
CA GLY A 4 -0.96 2.78 4.22
C GLY A 4 -0.57 2.68 2.76
N ILE A 5 0.30 3.56 2.30
CA ILE A 5 0.79 3.55 0.92
C ILE A 5 2.30 3.33 0.94
N ILE A 6 2.75 2.34 0.19
CA ILE A 6 4.17 2.06 0.01
C ILE A 6 4.57 2.44 -1.41
N GLY A 7 5.59 3.27 -1.54
CA GLY A 7 6.00 3.83 -2.81
C GLY A 7 5.25 5.11 -3.13
N PHE A 8 5.92 6.23 -2.97
CA PHE A 8 5.30 7.55 -3.14
C PHE A 8 5.81 8.26 -4.40
N GLY A 9 5.87 7.49 -5.49
CA GLY A 9 6.12 8.04 -6.83
C GLY A 9 4.82 8.58 -7.43
N ALA A 10 4.74 8.64 -8.75
CA ALA A 10 3.59 9.21 -9.44
C ALA A 10 2.28 8.48 -9.13
N ILE A 11 2.30 7.14 -9.14
CA ILE A 11 1.10 6.34 -8.87
C ILE A 11 0.68 6.46 -7.40
N GLY A 12 1.61 6.29 -6.48
CA GLY A 12 1.32 6.38 -5.05
C GLY A 12 0.81 7.74 -4.63
N PHE A 13 1.40 8.80 -5.18
CA PHE A 13 0.92 10.16 -4.94
C PHE A 13 -0.50 10.36 -5.46
N ASP A 14 -0.79 9.90 -6.67
CA ASP A 14 -2.12 10.02 -7.27
C ASP A 14 -3.19 9.26 -6.47
N VAL A 15 -2.86 8.06 -6.03
CA VAL A 15 -3.75 7.27 -5.18
C VAL A 15 -4.01 8.01 -3.86
N ALA A 16 -2.96 8.51 -3.23
CA ALA A 16 -3.10 9.25 -1.98
C ALA A 16 -4.00 10.49 -2.14
N LYS A 17 -3.85 11.23 -3.24
CA LYS A 17 -4.68 12.41 -3.51
C LYS A 17 -6.15 12.03 -3.69
N LYS A 18 -6.43 10.93 -4.37
CA LYS A 18 -7.80 10.46 -4.57
C LYS A 18 -8.45 10.04 -3.25
N LEU A 19 -7.70 9.36 -2.41
CA LEU A 19 -8.19 8.93 -1.09
C LEU A 19 -8.39 10.12 -0.14
N ASP A 20 -7.56 11.14 -0.26
CA ASP A 20 -7.67 12.34 0.55
C ASP A 20 -8.97 13.10 0.31
N LYS A 21 -9.58 12.93 -0.87
CA LYS A 21 -10.89 13.51 -1.19
C LYS A 21 -12.05 12.77 -0.52
N GLU A 22 -11.85 11.54 -0.08
CA GLU A 22 -12.86 10.72 0.57
C GLU A 22 -12.43 10.32 1.98
N ILE A 23 -11.93 11.29 2.72
CA ILE A 23 -11.36 11.10 4.06
C ILE A 23 -12.33 10.46 5.06
N ASP A 24 -13.63 10.65 4.86
CA ASP A 24 -14.64 10.06 5.73
C ASP A 24 -14.71 8.53 5.62
N LYS A 25 -14.29 7.98 4.48
CA LYS A 25 -14.32 6.55 4.22
C LYS A 25 -12.95 5.92 4.36
N PHE A 26 -11.90 6.63 3.93
CA PHE A 26 -10.55 6.09 3.83
C PHE A 26 -9.57 7.01 4.54
N ASN A 27 -8.98 6.50 5.60
CA ASN A 27 -8.01 7.27 6.37
C ASN A 27 -6.60 6.80 6.03
N VAL A 28 -5.87 7.61 5.25
CA VAL A 28 -4.46 7.34 4.95
C VAL A 28 -3.63 7.75 6.14
N ILE A 29 -3.22 6.78 6.96
CA ILE A 29 -2.49 7.06 8.19
C ILE A 29 -0.99 7.25 7.97
N GLY A 30 -0.47 6.79 6.85
CA GLY A 30 0.96 6.94 6.59
C GLY A 30 1.36 6.48 5.22
N VAL A 31 2.55 6.90 4.84
CA VAL A 31 3.18 6.54 3.57
C VAL A 31 4.63 6.13 3.83
N HIS A 32 5.12 5.24 3.00
CA HIS A 32 6.51 4.81 3.03
C HIS A 32 7.14 5.01 1.66
N SER A 33 8.38 5.48 1.65
CA SER A 33 9.19 5.63 0.44
C SER A 33 10.65 5.42 0.83
N ARG A 34 11.47 5.03 -0.14
CA ARG A 34 12.92 4.93 0.08
C ARG A 34 13.53 6.26 0.52
N THR A 35 12.95 7.37 0.04
CA THR A 35 13.45 8.70 0.33
C THR A 35 12.42 9.46 1.14
N LYS A 36 12.67 9.60 2.43
CA LYS A 36 11.78 10.32 3.34
C LYS A 36 11.49 11.75 2.89
N ASN A 37 12.50 12.43 2.32
CA ASN A 37 12.36 13.81 1.87
C ASN A 37 11.31 13.98 0.76
N LYS A 38 11.12 12.98 -0.10
CA LYS A 38 10.09 13.03 -1.15
C LYS A 38 8.69 13.16 -0.58
N ILE A 39 8.46 12.58 0.57
CA ILE A 39 7.15 12.64 1.23
C ILE A 39 6.93 14.03 1.80
N ILE A 40 7.91 14.57 2.49
CA ILE A 40 7.81 15.90 3.11
C ILE A 40 7.47 16.98 2.08
N ASP A 41 8.13 16.96 0.93
CA ASP A 41 7.93 17.96 -0.11
C ASP A 41 6.55 17.88 -0.77
N LYS A 42 5.90 16.72 -0.72
CA LYS A 42 4.63 16.48 -1.43
C LYS A 42 3.39 16.54 -0.54
N THR A 43 3.54 16.71 0.77
CA THR A 43 2.42 16.60 1.71
C THR A 43 1.63 17.89 1.93
N THR A 44 2.10 19.02 1.45
CA THR A 44 1.48 20.32 1.72
C THR A 44 0.10 20.51 1.08
N SER A 45 -0.24 19.70 0.08
CA SER A 45 -1.50 19.82 -0.67
C SER A 45 -2.60 18.85 -0.21
N PHE A 46 -2.38 18.16 0.92
CA PHE A 46 -3.34 17.18 1.44
C PHE A 46 -4.20 17.79 2.55
N ASN A 47 -5.48 17.38 2.59
CA ASN A 47 -6.40 17.79 3.64
C ASN A 47 -6.02 17.21 5.00
N SER A 48 -5.48 15.99 4.98
CA SER A 48 -4.96 15.33 6.18
C SER A 48 -3.45 15.20 6.05
N PRO A 49 -2.69 15.55 7.10
CA PRO A 49 -1.23 15.42 7.03
C PRO A 49 -0.81 13.98 6.79
N LEU A 50 0.04 13.75 5.81
CA LEU A 50 0.63 12.44 5.57
C LEU A 50 1.86 12.29 6.45
N ARG A 51 2.00 11.12 7.07
CA ARG A 51 3.13 10.81 7.94
C ARG A 51 4.00 9.76 7.29
N TYR A 52 5.31 9.92 7.39
CA TYR A 52 6.22 8.86 7.03
C TYR A 52 6.16 7.76 8.07
N LEU A 53 5.99 6.52 7.61
CA LEU A 53 6.05 5.33 8.46
C LEU A 53 7.04 4.34 7.88
N SER A 54 7.69 3.57 8.72
CA SER A 54 8.51 2.45 8.26
C SER A 54 7.63 1.35 7.68
N LEU A 55 8.21 0.44 6.91
CA LEU A 55 7.45 -0.70 6.38
C LEU A 55 6.79 -1.51 7.50
N ASN A 56 7.50 -1.71 8.58
CA ASN A 56 6.99 -2.47 9.72
C ASN A 56 5.79 -1.77 10.36
N GLU A 57 5.90 -0.47 10.58
CA GLU A 57 4.81 0.31 11.17
C GLU A 57 3.58 0.34 10.27
N ILE A 58 3.79 0.51 8.96
CA ILE A 58 2.68 0.63 8.02
C ILE A 58 1.90 -0.70 7.93
N CYS A 59 2.59 -1.82 7.87
CA CYS A 59 1.95 -3.12 7.83
C CYS A 59 1.26 -3.48 9.15
N LYS A 60 1.83 -3.05 10.27
CA LYS A 60 1.28 -3.32 11.60
C LYS A 60 0.04 -2.48 11.91
N LYS A 61 0.05 -1.22 11.53
CA LYS A 61 -1.00 -0.26 11.91
C LYS A 61 -2.17 -0.16 10.95
N CYS A 62 -1.98 -0.59 9.70
CA CYS A 62 -3.00 -0.41 8.67
C CYS A 62 -3.88 -1.65 8.49
N ASP A 63 -5.11 -1.41 8.10
CA ASP A 63 -6.03 -2.49 7.70
C ASP A 63 -5.71 -2.96 6.29
N VAL A 64 -5.34 -2.01 5.42
CA VAL A 64 -5.00 -2.25 4.02
C VAL A 64 -3.73 -1.47 3.68
N VAL A 65 -2.84 -2.13 2.97
CA VAL A 65 -1.64 -1.51 2.42
C VAL A 65 -1.74 -1.50 0.90
N ILE A 66 -1.47 -0.36 0.30
CA ILE A 66 -1.43 -0.21 -1.15
C ILE A 66 0.03 -0.13 -1.56
N ASP A 67 0.47 -1.12 -2.34
CA ASP A 67 1.84 -1.21 -2.81
C ASP A 67 1.96 -0.63 -4.21
N CYS A 68 2.63 0.52 -4.30
CA CYS A 68 2.97 1.20 -5.55
C CYS A 68 4.49 1.27 -5.73
N ALA A 69 5.23 0.45 -5.00
CA ALA A 69 6.69 0.41 -5.04
C ALA A 69 7.21 -0.46 -6.19
N PRO A 70 8.49 -0.36 -6.55
CA PRO A 70 9.09 -1.26 -7.53
C PRO A 70 9.04 -2.72 -7.07
N LYS A 71 9.01 -3.63 -8.05
CA LYS A 71 8.87 -5.08 -7.78
C LYS A 71 9.97 -5.64 -6.87
N GLU A 72 11.12 -5.01 -6.83
CA GLU A 72 12.27 -5.46 -6.03
C GLU A 72 11.98 -5.43 -4.53
N THR A 73 11.05 -4.59 -4.09
CA THR A 73 10.65 -4.50 -2.68
C THR A 73 9.47 -5.40 -2.33
N PHE A 74 8.86 -6.05 -3.30
CA PHE A 74 7.63 -6.81 -3.10
C PHE A 74 7.78 -7.94 -2.08
N LYS A 75 8.90 -8.68 -2.13
CA LYS A 75 9.12 -9.80 -1.22
C LYS A 75 9.06 -9.36 0.24
N GLU A 76 9.71 -8.26 0.56
CA GLU A 76 9.71 -7.71 1.93
C GLU A 76 8.31 -7.26 2.33
N ILE A 77 7.60 -6.59 1.41
CA ILE A 77 6.24 -6.10 1.67
C ILE A 77 5.29 -7.26 1.95
N ILE A 78 5.30 -8.29 1.10
CA ILE A 78 4.39 -9.42 1.26
C ILE A 78 4.67 -10.21 2.53
N GLN A 79 5.94 -10.37 2.89
CA GLN A 79 6.31 -11.06 4.13
C GLN A 79 5.78 -10.31 5.35
N LYS A 80 5.87 -8.99 5.37
CA LYS A 80 5.35 -8.19 6.48
C LYS A 80 3.82 -8.18 6.52
N CYS A 81 3.18 -8.06 5.38
CA CYS A 81 1.71 -8.12 5.32
C CYS A 81 1.18 -9.46 5.79
N LEU A 82 1.84 -10.55 5.45
CA LEU A 82 1.45 -11.89 5.92
C LEU A 82 1.67 -12.03 7.43
N TYR A 83 2.77 -11.51 7.93
CA TYR A 83 3.08 -11.57 9.37
C TYR A 83 2.02 -10.82 10.20
N TYR A 84 1.66 -9.62 9.78
CA TYR A 84 0.69 -8.78 10.50
C TYR A 84 -0.76 -9.00 10.08
N LYS A 85 -1.00 -9.91 9.14
CA LYS A 85 -2.34 -10.19 8.60
C LYS A 85 -3.01 -8.95 8.00
N THR A 86 -2.23 -8.16 7.28
CA THR A 86 -2.67 -6.92 6.64
C THR A 86 -3.04 -7.20 5.19
N LYS A 87 -4.18 -6.69 4.75
CA LYS A 87 -4.61 -6.83 3.36
C LYS A 87 -3.69 -6.03 2.46
N LEU A 88 -3.39 -6.56 1.28
CA LEU A 88 -2.47 -5.96 0.33
C LEU A 88 -3.14 -5.75 -1.02
N ILE A 89 -3.07 -4.53 -1.52
CA ILE A 89 -3.40 -4.20 -2.91
C ILE A 89 -2.10 -3.79 -3.58
N THR A 90 -1.71 -4.46 -4.65
CA THR A 90 -0.46 -4.17 -5.34
C THR A 90 -0.66 -3.97 -6.82
N VAL A 91 0.19 -3.13 -7.43
CA VAL A 91 0.26 -2.98 -8.88
C VAL A 91 1.31 -3.90 -9.50
N SER A 92 2.05 -4.65 -8.66
CA SER A 92 3.16 -5.48 -9.12
C SER A 92 2.73 -6.91 -9.45
N GLY A 93 2.26 -7.12 -10.67
CA GLY A 93 2.00 -8.47 -11.16
C GLY A 93 3.26 -9.32 -11.20
N ALA A 94 4.38 -8.73 -11.59
CA ALA A 94 5.68 -9.42 -11.59
C ALA A 94 6.09 -9.83 -10.18
N GLY A 95 5.87 -8.99 -9.20
CA GLY A 95 6.15 -9.32 -7.80
C GLY A 95 5.36 -10.53 -7.33
N ILE A 96 4.08 -10.60 -7.66
CA ILE A 96 3.23 -11.75 -7.33
C ILE A 96 3.78 -13.01 -7.99
N LEU A 97 4.09 -12.96 -9.28
CA LEU A 97 4.60 -14.12 -10.01
C LEU A 97 5.93 -14.64 -9.46
N GLU A 98 6.83 -13.74 -9.11
CA GLU A 98 8.15 -14.10 -8.59
C GLU A 98 8.10 -14.62 -7.15
N ASN A 99 7.00 -14.39 -6.41
CA ASN A 99 6.87 -14.78 -5.01
C ASN A 99 5.73 -15.75 -4.74
N GLN A 100 5.34 -16.55 -5.73
CA GLN A 100 4.24 -17.51 -5.63
C GLN A 100 4.40 -18.50 -4.48
N GLU A 101 5.61 -18.94 -4.21
CA GLU A 101 5.86 -19.89 -3.10
C GLU A 101 5.45 -19.30 -1.75
N ILE A 102 5.84 -18.05 -1.51
CA ILE A 102 5.51 -17.36 -0.26
C ILE A 102 4.00 -17.21 -0.13
N ILE A 103 3.35 -16.80 -1.22
CA ILE A 103 1.91 -16.59 -1.26
C ILE A 103 1.16 -17.90 -1.06
N ASN A 104 1.57 -18.96 -1.73
CA ASN A 104 0.91 -20.26 -1.65
C ASN A 104 1.04 -20.90 -0.26
N LYS A 105 2.21 -20.78 0.38
CA LYS A 105 2.41 -21.27 1.74
C LYS A 105 1.52 -20.59 2.76
N ALA A 106 1.15 -19.35 2.51
CA ALA A 106 0.33 -18.57 3.43
C ALA A 106 -1.16 -18.60 3.08
N LYS A 107 -1.56 -19.36 2.05
CA LYS A 107 -2.91 -19.30 1.46
C LYS A 107 -4.04 -19.51 2.47
N ASP A 108 -3.85 -20.39 3.45
CA ASP A 108 -4.89 -20.71 4.44
C ASP A 108 -4.90 -19.74 5.63
N HIS A 109 -3.86 -18.93 5.77
CA HIS A 109 -3.69 -18.01 6.91
C HIS A 109 -3.52 -16.57 6.46
N SER A 110 -3.57 -16.33 5.16
CA SER A 110 -3.17 -15.05 4.61
C SER A 110 -4.28 -14.02 4.63
N PRO A 111 -3.92 -12.76 4.82
CA PRO A 111 -4.75 -11.67 4.37
C PRO A 111 -4.94 -11.76 2.86
N GLN A 112 -6.00 -11.14 2.38
CA GLN A 112 -6.28 -11.14 0.95
C GLN A 112 -5.25 -10.27 0.21
N ILE A 113 -4.83 -10.75 -0.96
CA ILE A 113 -3.90 -10.04 -1.84
C ILE A 113 -4.64 -9.75 -3.13
N PHE A 114 -4.68 -8.47 -3.50
CA PHE A 114 -5.38 -8.01 -4.70
C PHE A 114 -4.38 -7.40 -5.67
N LEU A 115 -4.42 -7.83 -6.93
CA LEU A 115 -3.67 -7.18 -7.99
C LEU A 115 -4.57 -6.15 -8.65
N ALA A 116 -4.08 -4.93 -8.77
CA ALA A 116 -4.78 -3.86 -9.47
C ALA A 116 -3.97 -3.41 -10.68
N SER A 117 -4.62 -3.10 -11.78
CA SER A 117 -3.97 -2.46 -12.90
C SER A 117 -3.72 -0.99 -12.55
N GLY A 118 -2.55 -0.46 -12.92
CA GLY A 118 -2.10 0.85 -12.46
C GLY A 118 -3.09 1.99 -12.66
N ALA A 119 -3.72 2.05 -13.84
CA ALA A 119 -4.63 3.14 -14.16
C ALA A 119 -5.98 3.06 -13.40
N ILE A 120 -6.33 1.88 -12.90
CA ILE A 120 -7.61 1.64 -12.24
C ILE A 120 -7.44 1.53 -10.73
N LEU A 121 -6.20 1.57 -10.26
CA LEU A 121 -5.92 1.52 -8.84
C LEU A 121 -6.55 2.73 -8.17
N GLY A 122 -7.18 2.52 -7.04
CA GLY A 122 -7.79 3.58 -6.26
C GLY A 122 -9.05 3.08 -5.60
N LEU A 123 -10.12 3.84 -5.71
CA LEU A 123 -11.35 3.57 -4.96
C LEU A 123 -11.99 2.23 -5.31
N ASP A 124 -11.95 1.82 -6.58
CA ASP A 124 -12.56 0.55 -7.00
C ASP A 124 -11.81 -0.65 -6.41
N GLY A 125 -10.48 -0.58 -6.37
CA GLY A 125 -9.68 -1.61 -5.72
C GLY A 125 -10.00 -1.74 -4.25
N LEU A 126 -10.16 -0.63 -3.56
CA LEU A 126 -10.51 -0.62 -2.14
C LEU A 126 -11.92 -1.11 -1.87
N ARG A 127 -12.88 -0.82 -2.75
CA ARG A 127 -14.25 -1.28 -2.61
C ARG A 127 -14.37 -2.79 -2.78
N ALA A 128 -13.46 -3.42 -3.50
CA ALA A 128 -13.42 -4.86 -3.68
C ALA A 128 -12.87 -5.60 -2.44
N VAL A 129 -12.21 -4.88 -1.56
CA VAL A 129 -11.66 -5.42 -0.32
C VAL A 129 -12.74 -5.44 0.76
#